data_ce7bc09e598b5edccedff774dcb21521
#
_entry.id   ce7bc09e598b5edccedff774dcb21521
#
_cell.length_a   1.000
_cell.length_b   1.000
_cell.length_c   1.000
_cell.angle_alpha   90.00
_cell.angle_beta   90.00
_cell.angle_gamma   90.00
#
_symmetry.space_group_name_H-M   'P 1'
#
loop_
_entity.id
_entity.type
_entity.pdbx_description
1 polymer ?
#
loop_
_entity_poly.entity_id
_entity_poly.type
_entity_poly.pdbx_seq_one_letter_code
_entity_poly.pdbx_strand_id
1 'polypeptide(L)'
;IKSVILTFKNKHPQTTAMKIKLTLLGILVSMGVVSAQTATTKPVGYHTETAKGNAFTLMGVNVGNAIAAAGEFDADAATDNDADFTALLDEGVSYTVQNITTGAAAAVTGFDATSLTTDLAVSSGDSYEVRADVTIGSLFGAANEAGLGAGNATTADVVWIPTANGFAQVFYDDGKGFPPRPAGWRAIGAGAADQAGTSVPFTAGIFIQRRQAEDLDIVFVGHVRTEATSFSIGSGFNFLNRVLPVGVA
;
A
#
# COMPACT_ATOMS: atom_id res chain seq x y z
N ILE A 1 91.90 -7.05 45.02
CA ILE A 1 90.51 -7.52 44.94
C ILE A 1 89.79 -6.47 44.08
N LYS A 2 89.46 -6.79 42.80
CA LYS A 2 88.68 -5.93 41.90
C LYS A 2 87.19 -6.24 42.03
N SER A 3 86.45 -5.26 42.45
CA SER A 3 84.99 -5.33 42.48
C SER A 3 84.41 -5.06 41.11
N VAL A 4 83.60 -5.99 40.60
CA VAL A 4 82.84 -5.84 39.33
C VAL A 4 81.44 -5.40 39.67
N ILE A 5 81.07 -4.20 39.25
CA ILE A 5 79.69 -3.70 39.37
C ILE A 5 78.94 -4.04 38.09
N LEU A 6 77.99 -4.96 38.15
CA LEU A 6 77.03 -5.27 37.10
C LEU A 6 75.87 -4.29 37.13
N THR A 7 75.77 -3.40 36.15
CA THR A 7 74.65 -2.48 36.00
C THR A 7 73.58 -3.16 35.14
N PHE A 8 72.45 -3.53 35.73
CA PHE A 8 71.27 -3.99 35.00
C PHE A 8 70.51 -2.80 34.46
N LYS A 9 70.49 -2.69 33.13
CA LYS A 9 69.66 -1.69 32.45
C LYS A 9 68.23 -2.22 32.33
N ASN A 10 67.34 -1.74 33.23
CA ASN A 10 65.92 -2.02 33.13
C ASN A 10 65.35 -1.40 31.86
N LYS A 11 65.01 -2.21 30.86
CA LYS A 11 64.20 -1.81 29.72
C LYS A 11 62.74 -1.80 30.17
N HIS A 12 62.14 -0.64 30.27
CA HIS A 12 60.74 -0.46 30.58
C HIS A 12 59.85 -1.10 29.50
N PRO A 13 58.86 -1.94 29.86
CA PRO A 13 57.84 -2.46 28.95
C PRO A 13 56.66 -1.49 28.92
N GLN A 14 56.84 -0.29 28.41
CA GLN A 14 55.71 0.70 28.34
C GLN A 14 54.93 0.65 27.02
N THR A 15 55.43 0.00 25.98
CA THR A 15 54.79 0.04 24.64
C THR A 15 53.68 -0.98 24.48
N THR A 16 53.64 -2.08 25.26
CA THR A 16 52.62 -3.12 25.11
C THR A 16 51.29 -2.77 25.74
N ALA A 17 51.31 -2.09 26.90
CA ALA A 17 50.09 -1.68 27.60
C ALA A 17 49.31 -0.58 26.86
N MET A 18 49.98 0.31 26.11
CA MET A 18 49.35 1.37 25.34
C MET A 18 48.69 0.83 24.08
N LYS A 19 49.27 -0.20 23.42
CA LYS A 19 48.65 -0.86 22.24
C LYS A 19 47.40 -1.65 22.60
N ILE A 20 47.40 -2.33 23.75
CA ILE A 20 46.21 -3.06 24.24
C ILE A 20 45.07 -2.12 24.58
N LYS A 21 45.32 -0.96 25.21
CA LYS A 21 44.31 0.03 25.51
C LYS A 21 43.68 0.65 24.26
N LEU A 22 44.47 0.89 23.20
CA LEU A 22 43.99 1.46 21.95
C LEU A 22 43.14 0.44 21.16
N THR A 23 43.53 -0.83 21.18
CA THR A 23 42.78 -1.91 20.52
C THR A 23 41.45 -2.18 21.24
N LEU A 24 41.41 -2.12 22.59
CA LEU A 24 40.19 -2.30 23.37
C LEU A 24 39.21 -1.13 23.16
N LEU A 25 39.73 0.11 23.03
CA LEU A 25 38.90 1.28 22.73
C LEU A 25 38.33 1.22 21.32
N GLY A 26 39.07 0.71 20.33
CA GLY A 26 38.59 0.50 18.97
C GLY A 26 37.48 -0.55 18.86
N ILE A 27 37.54 -1.61 19.66
CA ILE A 27 36.51 -2.65 19.73
C ILE A 27 35.24 -2.13 20.44
N LEU A 28 35.38 -1.29 21.45
CA LEU A 28 34.21 -0.71 22.15
C LEU A 28 33.45 0.30 21.27
N VAL A 29 34.14 1.05 20.41
CA VAL A 29 33.49 2.01 19.48
C VAL A 29 32.79 1.30 18.32
N SER A 30 33.28 0.13 17.88
CA SER A 30 32.63 -0.63 16.82
C SER A 30 31.38 -1.43 17.28
N MET A 31 31.17 -1.60 18.59
CA MET A 31 29.96 -2.23 19.12
C MET A 31 28.78 -1.27 19.33
N GLY A 32 28.96 0.04 19.12
CA GLY A 32 27.97 1.07 19.43
C GLY A 32 26.96 1.40 18.33
N VAL A 33 27.00 0.76 17.15
CA VAL A 33 26.09 1.09 16.03
C VAL A 33 25.39 -0.15 15.51
N VAL A 34 24.85 -0.98 16.40
CA VAL A 34 23.78 -1.88 16.02
C VAL A 34 22.49 -1.14 16.34
N SER A 35 22.04 -0.27 15.44
CA SER A 35 20.65 0.15 15.38
C SER A 35 19.84 -1.12 15.19
N ALA A 36 19.19 -1.59 16.24
CA ALA A 36 18.14 -2.58 16.10
C ALA A 36 17.03 -1.89 15.27
N GLN A 37 17.04 -2.09 13.94
CA GLN A 37 15.89 -1.79 13.12
C GLN A 37 14.76 -2.71 13.61
N THR A 38 13.85 -2.14 14.37
CA THR A 38 12.57 -2.79 14.68
C THR A 38 11.80 -2.79 13.36
N ALA A 39 11.88 -3.89 12.60
CA ALA A 39 11.02 -4.08 11.45
C ALA A 39 9.59 -4.27 11.99
N THR A 40 8.80 -3.20 12.04
CA THR A 40 7.37 -3.27 12.30
C THR A 40 6.69 -3.70 11.00
N THR A 41 6.26 -4.95 10.93
CA THR A 41 5.37 -5.41 9.87
C THR A 41 3.98 -4.82 10.10
N LYS A 42 3.46 -4.09 9.11
CA LYS A 42 2.06 -3.65 9.15
C LYS A 42 1.14 -4.88 9.18
N PRO A 43 0.07 -4.86 9.96
CA PRO A 43 -0.80 -6.03 10.12
C PRO A 43 -1.48 -6.38 8.80
N VAL A 44 -1.57 -7.69 8.52
CA VAL A 44 -2.38 -8.26 7.44
C VAL A 44 -3.65 -8.81 8.07
N GLY A 45 -4.78 -8.55 7.44
CA GLY A 45 -6.08 -8.98 7.93
C GLY A 45 -6.98 -9.45 6.80
N TYR A 46 -8.14 -9.94 7.17
CA TYR A 46 -9.22 -10.24 6.25
C TYR A 46 -10.54 -9.66 6.79
N HIS A 47 -11.45 -9.40 5.86
CA HIS A 47 -12.77 -8.89 6.14
C HIS A 47 -13.76 -9.57 5.21
N THR A 48 -14.89 -10.02 5.74
CA THR A 48 -15.94 -10.69 4.97
C THR A 48 -17.16 -9.80 4.89
N GLU A 49 -17.66 -9.59 3.69
CA GLU A 49 -18.90 -8.89 3.38
C GLU A 49 -19.85 -9.78 2.60
N THR A 50 -21.15 -9.69 2.89
CA THR A 50 -22.16 -10.49 2.21
C THR A 50 -22.90 -9.67 1.16
N ALA A 51 -22.72 -9.99 -0.12
CA ALA A 51 -23.54 -9.47 -1.21
C ALA A 51 -24.92 -10.17 -1.20
N LYS A 52 -25.98 -9.41 -0.99
CA LYS A 52 -27.34 -9.95 -0.92
C LYS A 52 -27.89 -10.31 -2.28
N GLY A 53 -28.51 -11.49 -2.36
CA GLY A 53 -29.14 -11.99 -3.59
C GLY A 53 -30.25 -11.05 -4.10
N ASN A 54 -30.31 -10.88 -5.43
CA ASN A 54 -31.25 -9.99 -6.13
C ASN A 54 -31.27 -8.54 -5.60
N ALA A 55 -30.13 -8.04 -5.13
CA ALA A 55 -30.05 -6.72 -4.48
C ALA A 55 -28.78 -5.95 -4.84
N PHE A 56 -28.79 -4.65 -4.48
CA PHE A 56 -27.59 -3.83 -4.38
C PHE A 56 -27.10 -3.86 -2.93
N THR A 57 -25.85 -4.19 -2.74
CA THR A 57 -25.17 -4.14 -1.43
C THR A 57 -24.02 -3.16 -1.50
N LEU A 58 -24.03 -2.15 -0.61
CA LEU A 58 -22.89 -1.24 -0.42
C LEU A 58 -21.85 -1.94 0.44
N MET A 59 -20.61 -2.01 -0.02
CA MET A 59 -19.49 -2.64 0.66
C MET A 59 -18.34 -1.68 0.81
N GLY A 60 -17.59 -1.82 1.91
CA GLY A 60 -16.33 -1.14 2.14
C GLY A 60 -15.14 -2.07 1.95
N VAL A 61 -14.10 -1.60 1.25
CA VAL A 61 -12.83 -2.33 1.14
C VAL A 61 -11.87 -1.81 2.20
N ASN A 62 -11.79 -2.49 3.35
CA ASN A 62 -11.03 -2.06 4.53
C ASN A 62 -9.58 -2.57 4.56
N VAL A 63 -9.13 -3.19 3.49
CA VAL A 63 -7.79 -3.72 3.30
C VAL A 63 -7.15 -3.12 2.06
N GLY A 64 -5.83 -3.04 2.03
CA GLY A 64 -5.08 -2.47 0.93
C GLY A 64 -3.86 -3.29 0.57
N ASN A 65 -3.11 -2.82 -0.40
CA ASN A 65 -1.81 -3.39 -0.72
C ASN A 65 -0.76 -2.98 0.32
N ALA A 66 0.39 -3.65 0.31
CA ALA A 66 1.55 -3.29 1.11
C ALA A 66 2.00 -1.85 0.80
N ILE A 67 2.72 -1.25 1.73
CA ILE A 67 3.39 0.02 1.50
C ILE A 67 4.49 -0.22 0.45
N ALA A 68 4.45 0.53 -0.65
CA ALA A 68 5.46 0.52 -1.69
C ALA A 68 6.61 1.49 -1.37
N ALA A 69 6.27 2.68 -0.85
CA ALA A 69 7.23 3.67 -0.39
C ALA A 69 6.70 4.38 0.84
N ALA A 70 7.60 4.82 1.74
CA ALA A 70 7.28 5.64 2.89
C ALA A 70 8.50 6.46 3.29
N GLY A 71 8.29 7.68 3.78
CA GLY A 71 9.34 8.60 4.18
C GLY A 71 8.77 9.90 4.72
N GLU A 72 9.55 10.96 4.60
CA GLU A 72 9.14 12.33 4.93
C GLU A 72 9.43 13.24 3.73
N PHE A 73 8.53 14.19 3.45
CA PHE A 73 8.75 15.16 2.38
C PHE A 73 9.75 16.22 2.80
N ASP A 74 10.74 16.51 1.92
CA ASP A 74 11.79 17.50 2.16
C ASP A 74 11.35 18.95 1.92
N ALA A 75 10.27 19.15 1.16
CA ALA A 75 9.79 20.47 0.75
C ALA A 75 8.26 20.51 0.74
N ASP A 76 7.70 21.73 0.55
CA ASP A 76 6.25 21.95 0.31
C ASP A 76 5.82 21.47 -1.09
N ALA A 77 6.46 20.42 -1.55
CA ALA A 77 6.17 19.64 -2.74
C ALA A 77 6.39 18.17 -2.39
N ALA A 78 5.74 17.25 -3.09
CA ALA A 78 5.86 15.81 -2.80
C ALA A 78 7.23 15.26 -3.25
N THR A 79 8.30 15.77 -2.63
CA THR A 79 9.71 15.46 -2.91
C THR A 79 10.36 14.82 -1.68
N ASP A 80 11.08 13.74 -1.89
CA ASP A 80 11.91 13.04 -0.89
C ASP A 80 13.24 12.68 -1.56
N ASN A 81 14.33 13.36 -1.16
CA ASN A 81 15.65 13.19 -1.75
C ASN A 81 16.35 11.89 -1.29
N ASP A 82 15.84 11.26 -0.25
CA ASP A 82 16.34 9.98 0.27
C ASP A 82 15.62 8.77 -0.38
N ALA A 83 14.51 9.00 -1.09
CA ALA A 83 13.79 7.98 -1.83
C ALA A 83 14.35 7.81 -3.25
N ASP A 84 14.13 6.62 -3.83
CA ASP A 84 14.22 6.38 -5.27
C ASP A 84 12.89 5.76 -5.74
N PHE A 85 11.92 6.64 -6.08
CA PHE A 85 10.59 6.19 -6.49
C PHE A 85 10.61 5.37 -7.78
N THR A 86 11.61 5.59 -8.65
CA THR A 86 11.74 4.79 -9.88
C THR A 86 12.19 3.34 -9.59
N ALA A 87 12.84 3.11 -8.46
CA ALA A 87 13.18 1.77 -8.00
C ALA A 87 12.08 1.12 -7.13
N LEU A 88 11.20 1.93 -6.53
CA LEU A 88 10.18 1.48 -5.59
C LEU A 88 8.79 1.29 -6.21
N LEU A 89 8.50 2.02 -7.30
CA LEU A 89 7.19 2.04 -7.94
C LEU A 89 7.30 1.53 -9.39
N ASP A 90 6.31 0.74 -9.80
CA ASP A 90 6.25 0.18 -11.15
C ASP A 90 5.45 1.10 -12.09
N GLU A 91 5.95 1.33 -13.29
CA GLU A 91 5.21 2.06 -14.34
C GLU A 91 3.91 1.31 -14.71
N GLY A 92 2.85 2.07 -14.95
CA GLY A 92 1.54 1.53 -15.34
C GLY A 92 0.72 0.97 -14.17
N VAL A 93 1.24 1.00 -12.95
CA VAL A 93 0.48 0.73 -11.73
C VAL A 93 -0.07 2.03 -11.18
N SER A 94 -1.34 2.02 -10.77
CA SER A 94 -1.95 3.16 -10.10
C SER A 94 -1.57 3.15 -8.62
N TYR A 95 -1.18 4.31 -8.10
CA TYR A 95 -0.78 4.49 -6.71
C TYR A 95 -1.58 5.60 -6.04
N THR A 96 -1.78 5.45 -4.75
CA THR A 96 -2.28 6.49 -3.86
C THR A 96 -1.19 6.85 -2.86
N VAL A 97 -0.89 8.13 -2.72
CA VAL A 97 -0.06 8.68 -1.64
C VAL A 97 -0.95 9.20 -0.53
N GLN A 98 -0.62 8.86 0.71
CA GLN A 98 -1.27 9.36 1.92
C GLN A 98 -0.26 10.15 2.74
N ASN A 99 -0.59 11.41 3.06
CA ASN A 99 0.11 12.20 4.06
C ASN A 99 -0.33 11.70 5.45
N ILE A 100 0.56 11.06 6.17
CA ILE A 100 0.28 10.44 7.47
C ILE A 100 0.09 11.50 8.55
N THR A 101 0.76 12.65 8.41
CA THR A 101 0.66 13.76 9.36
C THR A 101 -0.75 14.39 9.34
N THR A 102 -1.34 14.57 8.17
CA THR A 102 -2.66 15.21 8.00
C THR A 102 -3.80 14.22 7.77
N GLY A 103 -3.48 12.99 7.39
CA GLY A 103 -4.43 11.95 6.98
C GLY A 103 -4.98 12.12 5.56
N ALA A 104 -4.64 13.20 4.86
CA ALA A 104 -5.09 13.43 3.48
C ALA A 104 -4.45 12.44 2.50
N ALA A 105 -5.18 12.10 1.44
CA ALA A 105 -4.68 11.19 0.41
C ALA A 105 -5.10 11.67 -0.97
N ALA A 106 -4.23 11.41 -1.96
CA ALA A 106 -4.50 11.70 -3.36
C ALA A 106 -3.84 10.66 -4.28
N ALA A 107 -4.29 10.60 -5.53
CA ALA A 107 -3.68 9.76 -6.54
C ALA A 107 -2.27 10.27 -6.90
N VAL A 108 -1.37 9.35 -7.19
CA VAL A 108 -0.09 9.62 -7.84
C VAL A 108 -0.32 9.54 -9.34
N THR A 109 -0.11 10.64 -10.04
CA THR A 109 -0.32 10.73 -11.50
C THR A 109 0.98 10.58 -12.28
N GLY A 110 2.12 10.62 -11.61
CA GLY A 110 3.46 10.40 -12.15
C GLY A 110 4.50 10.44 -11.04
N PHE A 111 5.70 9.99 -11.35
CA PHE A 111 6.83 10.03 -10.42
C PHE A 111 8.16 10.09 -11.19
N ASP A 112 9.18 10.62 -10.54
CA ASP A 112 10.58 10.49 -10.93
C ASP A 112 11.39 9.90 -9.76
N ALA A 113 12.70 9.97 -9.79
CA ALA A 113 13.53 9.36 -8.76
C ALA A 113 13.22 9.91 -7.36
N THR A 114 12.97 11.21 -7.23
CA THR A 114 12.84 11.89 -5.93
C THR A 114 11.51 12.62 -5.73
N SER A 115 10.60 12.58 -6.70
CA SER A 115 9.34 13.31 -6.59
C SER A 115 8.12 12.52 -7.05
N LEU A 116 6.98 12.82 -6.45
CA LEU A 116 5.65 12.34 -6.85
C LEU A 116 4.85 13.48 -7.45
N THR A 117 4.22 13.24 -8.60
CA THR A 117 3.22 14.15 -9.15
C THR A 117 1.86 13.80 -8.56
N THR A 118 1.31 14.70 -7.76
CA THR A 118 0.04 14.49 -7.04
C THR A 118 -0.62 15.84 -6.73
N ASP A 119 -1.94 15.84 -6.53
CA ASP A 119 -2.70 16.99 -6.03
C ASP A 119 -2.71 17.07 -4.49
N LEU A 120 -1.94 16.22 -3.81
CA LEU A 120 -1.86 16.21 -2.35
C LEU A 120 -1.16 17.47 -1.84
N ALA A 121 -1.82 18.20 -0.93
CA ALA A 121 -1.17 19.27 -0.20
C ALA A 121 -0.20 18.67 0.82
N VAL A 122 1.07 19.09 0.76
CA VAL A 122 2.14 18.60 1.63
C VAL A 122 2.95 19.77 2.17
N SER A 123 3.64 19.54 3.30
CA SER A 123 4.62 20.45 3.89
C SER A 123 5.91 19.69 4.17
N SER A 124 7.03 20.42 4.22
CA SER A 124 8.30 19.84 4.63
C SER A 124 8.19 19.19 6.02
N GLY A 125 8.66 17.95 6.17
CA GLY A 125 8.57 17.15 7.39
C GLY A 125 7.26 16.35 7.54
N ASP A 126 6.31 16.44 6.60
CA ASP A 126 5.15 15.57 6.60
C ASP A 126 5.56 14.13 6.24
N SER A 127 5.19 13.19 7.09
CA SER A 127 5.39 11.75 6.82
C SER A 127 4.37 11.26 5.79
N TYR A 128 4.78 10.35 4.91
CA TYR A 128 3.91 9.79 3.87
C TYR A 128 4.01 8.28 3.75
N GLU A 129 2.98 7.67 3.17
CA GLU A 129 2.96 6.30 2.65
C GLU A 129 2.40 6.27 1.24
N VAL A 130 3.05 5.53 0.33
CA VAL A 130 2.56 5.23 -1.02
C VAL A 130 2.16 3.77 -1.08
N ARG A 131 0.99 3.51 -1.63
CA ARG A 131 0.49 2.14 -1.86
C ARG A 131 -0.07 2.02 -3.25
N ALA A 132 0.16 0.87 -3.90
CA ALA A 132 -0.59 0.52 -5.10
C ALA A 132 -2.09 0.46 -4.76
N ASP A 133 -2.92 0.93 -5.67
CA ASP A 133 -4.37 0.84 -5.51
C ASP A 133 -4.82 -0.62 -5.54
N VAL A 134 -5.85 -0.95 -4.77
CA VAL A 134 -6.56 -2.22 -4.97
C VAL A 134 -7.34 -2.13 -6.28
N THR A 135 -7.43 -3.25 -6.98
CA THR A 135 -8.09 -3.32 -8.28
C THR A 135 -9.22 -4.34 -8.26
N ILE A 136 -10.07 -4.32 -9.26
CA ILE A 136 -11.12 -5.34 -9.44
C ILE A 136 -10.51 -6.75 -9.41
N GLY A 137 -9.42 -6.97 -10.14
CA GLY A 137 -8.74 -8.26 -10.17
C GLY A 137 -8.11 -8.66 -8.84
N SER A 138 -7.60 -7.69 -8.06
CA SER A 138 -7.05 -8.00 -6.73
C SER A 138 -8.12 -8.28 -5.67
N LEU A 139 -9.32 -7.68 -5.80
CA LEU A 139 -10.42 -7.86 -4.85
C LEU A 139 -11.26 -9.10 -5.11
N PHE A 140 -11.57 -9.36 -6.38
CA PHE A 140 -12.49 -10.42 -6.77
C PHE A 140 -11.81 -11.59 -7.51
N GLY A 141 -10.49 -11.48 -7.72
CA GLY A 141 -9.71 -12.42 -8.49
C GLY A 141 -9.70 -12.11 -9.99
N ALA A 142 -8.58 -12.37 -10.67
CA ALA A 142 -8.44 -12.13 -12.11
C ALA A 142 -9.38 -13.01 -12.95
N ALA A 143 -9.66 -14.22 -12.47
CA ALA A 143 -10.61 -15.16 -13.04
C ALA A 143 -11.94 -15.25 -12.26
N ASN A 144 -12.28 -14.19 -11.48
CA ASN A 144 -13.49 -14.12 -10.67
C ASN A 144 -13.55 -15.20 -9.57
N GLU A 145 -12.44 -15.41 -8.87
CA GLU A 145 -12.30 -16.39 -7.79
C GLU A 145 -13.26 -16.13 -6.63
N ALA A 146 -13.69 -14.88 -6.45
CA ALA A 146 -14.72 -14.51 -5.46
C ALA A 146 -16.12 -15.07 -5.79
N GLY A 147 -16.36 -15.54 -7.04
CA GLY A 147 -17.60 -16.21 -7.41
C GLY A 147 -18.79 -15.28 -7.67
N LEU A 148 -18.55 -14.04 -8.12
CA LEU A 148 -19.62 -13.18 -8.63
C LEU A 148 -20.29 -13.86 -9.85
N GLY A 149 -21.60 -13.66 -10.00
CA GLY A 149 -22.33 -14.22 -11.14
C GLY A 149 -21.73 -13.77 -12.47
N ALA A 150 -21.20 -14.72 -13.24
CA ALA A 150 -20.59 -14.49 -14.55
C ALA A 150 -21.64 -14.48 -15.67
N GLY A 151 -21.36 -13.79 -16.76
CA GLY A 151 -22.24 -13.73 -17.92
C GLY A 151 -22.01 -12.48 -18.77
N ASN A 152 -23.05 -11.99 -19.42
CA ASN A 152 -22.99 -10.73 -20.16
C ASN A 152 -23.43 -9.54 -19.27
N ALA A 153 -23.35 -8.33 -19.83
CA ALA A 153 -23.69 -7.08 -19.12
C ALA A 153 -25.13 -7.03 -18.51
N THR A 154 -26.04 -7.89 -18.98
CA THR A 154 -27.42 -7.94 -18.47
C THR A 154 -27.70 -9.09 -17.50
N THR A 155 -26.83 -10.11 -17.45
CA THR A 155 -27.02 -11.32 -16.64
C THR A 155 -25.99 -11.50 -15.53
N ALA A 156 -24.78 -10.96 -15.71
CA ALA A 156 -23.72 -11.01 -14.71
C ALA A 156 -24.01 -10.10 -13.54
N ASP A 157 -23.44 -10.40 -12.37
CA ASP A 157 -23.35 -9.46 -11.26
C ASP A 157 -22.48 -8.27 -11.67
N VAL A 158 -22.76 -7.09 -11.15
CA VAL A 158 -22.06 -5.85 -11.53
C VAL A 158 -21.47 -5.17 -10.31
N VAL A 159 -20.19 -4.82 -10.40
CA VAL A 159 -19.49 -3.96 -9.45
C VAL A 159 -19.62 -2.52 -9.91
N TRP A 160 -20.16 -1.66 -9.06
CA TRP A 160 -20.33 -0.23 -9.29
C TRP A 160 -19.32 0.54 -8.47
N ILE A 161 -18.37 1.19 -9.13
CA ILE A 161 -17.27 1.94 -8.52
C ILE A 161 -17.56 3.42 -8.67
N PRO A 162 -17.65 4.19 -7.56
CA PRO A 162 -17.83 5.64 -7.65
C PRO A 162 -16.68 6.31 -8.41
N THR A 163 -17.03 7.26 -9.26
CA THR A 163 -16.10 8.12 -10.01
C THR A 163 -16.56 9.57 -9.88
N ALA A 164 -15.72 10.51 -10.30
CA ALA A 164 -16.09 11.95 -10.29
C ALA A 164 -17.38 12.26 -11.08
N ASN A 165 -17.72 11.45 -12.08
CA ASN A 165 -18.85 11.69 -12.98
C ASN A 165 -19.96 10.63 -12.86
N GLY A 166 -20.03 9.88 -11.75
CA GLY A 166 -21.03 8.84 -11.55
C GLY A 166 -20.41 7.51 -11.15
N PHE A 167 -20.66 6.44 -11.90
CA PHE A 167 -20.17 5.11 -11.60
C PHE A 167 -19.54 4.43 -12.82
N ALA A 168 -18.35 3.86 -12.63
CA ALA A 168 -17.86 2.81 -13.50
C ALA A 168 -18.57 1.50 -13.13
N GLN A 169 -18.99 0.75 -14.15
CA GLN A 169 -19.74 -0.50 -13.96
C GLN A 169 -18.95 -1.64 -14.59
N VAL A 170 -18.49 -2.59 -13.77
CA VAL A 170 -17.63 -3.68 -14.18
C VAL A 170 -18.30 -5.01 -13.85
N PHE A 171 -18.23 -5.98 -14.78
CA PHE A 171 -18.77 -7.31 -14.63
C PHE A 171 -17.78 -8.35 -15.14
N TYR A 172 -17.96 -9.61 -14.72
CA TYR A 172 -17.15 -10.71 -15.25
C TYR A 172 -17.87 -11.37 -16.42
N ASP A 173 -17.28 -11.27 -17.63
CA ASP A 173 -17.76 -11.92 -18.83
C ASP A 173 -17.28 -13.39 -18.84
N ASP A 174 -18.20 -14.34 -19.01
CA ASP A 174 -17.89 -15.76 -19.04
C ASP A 174 -17.35 -16.26 -20.40
N GLY A 175 -17.23 -15.35 -21.38
CA GLY A 175 -16.73 -15.62 -22.71
C GLY A 175 -17.70 -16.34 -23.65
N LYS A 176 -18.93 -16.66 -23.21
CA LYS A 176 -19.91 -17.42 -23.97
C LYS A 176 -20.79 -16.58 -24.89
N GLY A 177 -20.55 -15.27 -24.97
CA GLY A 177 -21.27 -14.35 -25.85
C GLY A 177 -20.98 -14.56 -27.33
N PHE A 178 -21.73 -13.88 -28.18
CA PHE A 178 -21.48 -13.89 -29.64
C PHE A 178 -21.14 -12.46 -30.11
N PRO A 179 -20.01 -12.27 -30.83
CA PRO A 179 -18.93 -13.22 -31.08
C PRO A 179 -18.24 -13.69 -29.79
N PRO A 180 -17.73 -14.94 -29.73
CA PRO A 180 -17.03 -15.43 -28.53
C PRO A 180 -15.75 -14.63 -28.28
N ARG A 181 -15.45 -14.38 -27.00
CA ARG A 181 -14.25 -13.67 -26.56
C ARG A 181 -13.68 -14.33 -25.29
N PRO A 182 -12.42 -14.14 -24.95
CA PRO A 182 -11.89 -14.66 -23.71
C PRO A 182 -12.70 -14.15 -22.50
N ALA A 183 -12.94 -15.03 -21.53
CA ALA A 183 -13.52 -14.64 -20.25
C ALA A 183 -12.63 -13.58 -19.56
N GLY A 184 -13.22 -12.72 -18.77
CA GLY A 184 -12.49 -11.65 -18.06
C GLY A 184 -13.37 -10.50 -17.62
N TRP A 185 -12.80 -9.57 -16.88
CA TRP A 185 -13.50 -8.39 -16.41
C TRP A 185 -13.76 -7.40 -17.55
N ARG A 186 -14.97 -6.84 -17.61
CA ARG A 186 -15.40 -5.90 -18.67
C ARG A 186 -16.18 -4.75 -18.09
N ALA A 187 -16.02 -3.55 -18.67
CA ALA A 187 -16.87 -2.41 -18.33
C ALA A 187 -18.13 -2.39 -19.23
N ILE A 188 -19.25 -2.02 -18.64
CA ILE A 188 -20.47 -1.83 -19.40
C ILE A 188 -20.29 -0.63 -20.34
N GLY A 189 -20.49 -0.85 -21.64
CA GLY A 189 -20.34 0.18 -22.67
C GLY A 189 -18.93 0.42 -23.19
N ALA A 190 -17.89 -0.21 -22.64
CA ALA A 190 -16.48 0.04 -23.00
C ALA A 190 -15.83 -1.05 -23.90
N GLY A 191 -16.61 -1.94 -24.50
CA GLY A 191 -16.08 -2.95 -25.42
C GLY A 191 -15.41 -4.15 -24.74
N ALA A 192 -14.35 -4.70 -25.38
CA ALA A 192 -13.73 -5.96 -24.96
C ALA A 192 -12.45 -5.78 -24.12
N ALA A 193 -12.05 -4.56 -23.79
CA ALA A 193 -10.85 -4.29 -22.98
C ALA A 193 -10.99 -4.92 -21.58
N ASP A 194 -9.91 -5.55 -21.11
CA ASP A 194 -9.89 -6.11 -19.75
C ASP A 194 -9.90 -5.00 -18.70
N GLN A 195 -10.70 -5.20 -17.67
CA GLN A 195 -10.92 -4.26 -16.57
C GLN A 195 -10.45 -4.79 -15.22
N ALA A 196 -9.72 -5.90 -15.19
CA ALA A 196 -9.16 -6.42 -13.94
C ALA A 196 -8.26 -5.40 -13.22
N GLY A 197 -7.57 -4.53 -13.98
CA GLY A 197 -6.74 -3.45 -13.47
C GLY A 197 -7.49 -2.19 -13.03
N THR A 198 -8.83 -2.14 -13.11
CA THR A 198 -9.59 -0.96 -12.69
C THR A 198 -9.42 -0.72 -11.19
N SER A 199 -8.89 0.45 -10.81
CA SER A 199 -8.66 0.83 -9.42
C SER A 199 -9.97 1.05 -8.67
N VAL A 200 -9.97 0.64 -7.40
CA VAL A 200 -11.05 0.87 -6.44
C VAL A 200 -10.56 1.84 -5.38
N PRO A 201 -11.14 3.05 -5.27
CA PRO A 201 -10.73 4.03 -4.28
C PRO A 201 -10.91 3.49 -2.86
N PHE A 202 -9.86 3.51 -2.04
CA PHE A 202 -9.93 2.98 -0.67
C PHE A 202 -10.82 3.82 0.27
N THR A 203 -11.08 5.08 -0.08
CA THR A 203 -11.94 5.99 0.69
C THR A 203 -13.43 5.86 0.33
N ALA A 204 -13.76 5.18 -0.75
CA ALA A 204 -15.12 5.06 -1.25
C ALA A 204 -15.67 3.64 -1.09
N GLY A 205 -16.94 3.53 -0.71
CA GLY A 205 -17.67 2.27 -0.79
C GLY A 205 -18.03 1.95 -2.23
N ILE A 206 -18.07 0.66 -2.56
CA ILE A 206 -18.52 0.14 -3.85
C ILE A 206 -19.87 -0.54 -3.70
N PHE A 207 -20.68 -0.59 -4.78
CA PHE A 207 -21.86 -1.42 -4.77
C PHE A 207 -21.64 -2.71 -5.55
N ILE A 208 -22.15 -3.80 -4.99
CA ILE A 208 -22.33 -5.06 -5.72
C ILE A 208 -23.80 -5.19 -6.05
N GLN A 209 -24.12 -5.12 -7.34
CA GLN A 209 -25.44 -5.48 -7.84
C GLN A 209 -25.44 -6.98 -8.12
N ARG A 210 -25.98 -7.76 -7.18
CA ARG A 210 -26.11 -9.18 -7.36
C ARG A 210 -27.41 -9.50 -8.10
N ARG A 211 -27.33 -10.31 -9.15
CA ARG A 211 -28.47 -10.76 -9.96
C ARG A 211 -28.82 -12.21 -9.70
N GLN A 212 -27.98 -12.91 -8.95
CA GLN A 212 -28.25 -14.26 -8.46
C GLN A 212 -29.13 -14.20 -7.22
N ALA A 213 -29.94 -15.25 -7.00
CA ALA A 213 -30.89 -15.27 -5.87
C ALA A 213 -30.22 -15.50 -4.52
N GLU A 214 -29.10 -16.23 -4.52
CA GLU A 214 -28.36 -16.60 -3.32
C GLU A 214 -27.44 -15.46 -2.88
N ASP A 215 -27.28 -15.28 -1.57
CA ASP A 215 -26.26 -14.43 -0.97
C ASP A 215 -24.87 -14.95 -1.35
N LEU A 216 -23.90 -14.04 -1.38
CA LEU A 216 -22.49 -14.37 -1.63
C LEU A 216 -21.61 -13.69 -0.58
N ASP A 217 -20.85 -14.49 0.15
CA ASP A 217 -19.82 -13.97 1.03
C ASP A 217 -18.54 -13.71 0.24
N ILE A 218 -18.05 -12.48 0.31
CA ILE A 218 -16.82 -12.02 -0.35
C ILE A 218 -15.79 -11.75 0.74
N VAL A 219 -14.62 -12.38 0.62
CA VAL A 219 -13.52 -12.21 1.56
C VAL A 219 -12.47 -11.30 0.95
N PHE A 220 -12.27 -10.13 1.54
CA PHE A 220 -11.18 -9.21 1.21
C PHE A 220 -9.99 -9.48 2.12
N VAL A 221 -8.80 -9.67 1.54
CA VAL A 221 -7.55 -9.94 2.27
C VAL A 221 -6.52 -8.89 1.88
N GLY A 222 -5.77 -8.38 2.85
CA GLY A 222 -4.72 -7.39 2.55
C GLY A 222 -4.14 -6.74 3.80
N HIS A 223 -3.36 -5.71 3.60
CA HIS A 223 -2.77 -4.93 4.67
C HIS A 223 -3.81 -3.99 5.29
N VAL A 224 -3.83 -3.98 6.62
CA VAL A 224 -4.73 -3.11 7.40
C VAL A 224 -4.11 -1.71 7.48
N ARG A 225 -4.92 -0.68 7.20
CA ARG A 225 -4.54 0.70 7.46
C ARG A 225 -4.77 1.01 8.93
N THR A 226 -3.76 1.57 9.59
CA THR A 226 -3.81 1.92 11.02
C THR A 226 -3.81 3.44 11.23
N GLU A 227 -3.50 4.19 10.18
CA GLU A 227 -3.35 5.64 10.22
C GLU A 227 -4.69 6.34 9.99
N ALA A 228 -4.84 7.52 10.59
CA ALA A 228 -6.00 8.37 10.36
C ALA A 228 -6.10 8.76 8.88
N THR A 229 -7.32 8.77 8.34
CA THR A 229 -7.58 9.18 6.97
C THR A 229 -8.58 10.33 6.95
N SER A 230 -8.23 11.41 6.27
CA SER A 230 -9.07 12.57 6.03
C SER A 230 -9.49 12.59 4.56
N PHE A 231 -10.75 12.92 4.28
CA PHE A 231 -11.26 13.11 2.93
C PHE A 231 -12.34 14.17 2.92
N SER A 232 -12.43 14.88 1.80
CA SER A 232 -13.44 15.91 1.63
C SER A 232 -14.80 15.31 1.34
N ILE A 233 -15.83 15.82 2.01
CA ILE A 233 -17.24 15.50 1.73
C ILE A 233 -17.79 16.58 0.82
N GLY A 234 -18.21 16.19 -0.39
CA GLY A 234 -18.84 17.07 -1.36
C GLY A 234 -20.34 17.26 -1.09
N SER A 235 -20.95 18.18 -1.82
CA SER A 235 -22.43 18.28 -1.86
C SER A 235 -23.02 17.05 -2.57
N GLY A 236 -24.15 16.54 -2.09
CA GLY A 236 -24.84 15.37 -2.64
C GLY A 236 -24.51 14.07 -1.90
N PHE A 237 -24.61 12.95 -2.61
CA PHE A 237 -24.34 11.63 -2.03
C PHE A 237 -22.83 11.34 -1.98
N ASN A 238 -22.35 10.96 -0.80
CA ASN A 238 -20.97 10.51 -0.60
C ASN A 238 -21.00 9.05 -0.15
N PHE A 239 -20.43 8.15 -0.93
CA PHE A 239 -20.35 6.72 -0.63
C PHE A 239 -19.01 6.46 0.04
N LEU A 240 -18.99 6.60 1.37
CA LEU A 240 -17.78 6.53 2.17
C LEU A 240 -17.48 5.09 2.59
N ASN A 241 -16.22 4.73 2.52
CA ASN A 241 -15.72 3.51 3.11
C ASN A 241 -15.25 3.79 4.55
N ARG A 242 -15.47 2.84 5.45
CA ARG A 242 -14.83 2.83 6.76
C ARG A 242 -13.40 2.31 6.60
N VAL A 243 -12.43 3.21 6.58
CA VAL A 243 -11.02 2.88 6.31
C VAL A 243 -10.37 2.10 7.46
N LEU A 244 -10.78 2.35 8.71
CA LEU A 244 -10.26 1.65 9.88
C LEU A 244 -10.99 0.32 10.11
N PRO A 245 -10.28 -0.72 10.59
CA PRO A 245 -10.90 -2.00 10.92
C PRO A 245 -11.93 -1.87 12.04
N VAL A 246 -12.92 -2.76 12.04
CA VAL A 246 -13.93 -2.85 13.10
C VAL A 246 -13.26 -3.24 14.41
N GLY A 247 -13.47 -2.46 15.48
CA GLY A 247 -12.91 -2.75 16.80
C GLY A 247 -11.68 -1.91 17.17
N VAL A 248 -11.16 -1.09 16.26
CA VAL A 248 -10.18 -0.06 16.60
C VAL A 248 -10.97 1.22 16.92
N ALA A 249 -11.14 1.50 18.19
CA ALA A 249 -11.74 2.71 18.72
C ALA A 249 -10.72 3.39 19.65
#